data_8ecb890013725f02e1419eeb22b33541
#
_entry.id   8ecb890013725f02e1419eeb22b33541
#
_cell.length_a   1.000
_cell.length_b   1.000
_cell.length_c   1.000
_cell.angle_alpha   90.00
_cell.angle_beta   90.00
_cell.angle_gamma   90.00
#
_symmetry.space_group_name_H-M   'P 1'
#
loop_
_entity.id
_entity.type
_entity.pdbx_description
1 polymer ?
#
loop_
_entity_poly.entity_id
_entity_poly.type
_entity_poly.pdbx_seq_one_letter_code
_entity_poly.pdbx_strand_id
1 'polypeptide(L)'
;MITLSEFASKKLLHEHGVSITKEFLVQNADEAIKAAESLGYPVVAKLSGAKIQHKTELNGVRLNLQNSEELEVAIRELEDIGADKNEFLISEQIQGKREFIAGYHIDDVFGPVLMFGLGGIFTEILSDVNFRLVPCERRDLENMINEIKANSLLGPFRGEGEISINHLVDALLSISECGLANPDIISIDVNPIIISNSKPIAVDALVMKL
;
A
#
# COMPACT_ATOMS: atom_id res chain seq x y z
N MET A 1 -3.45 -14.04 16.87
CA MET A 1 -2.96 -13.30 15.70
C MET A 1 -4.10 -12.46 15.16
N ILE A 2 -3.89 -11.16 15.01
CA ILE A 2 -4.90 -10.17 14.60
C ILE A 2 -4.38 -9.52 13.31
N THR A 3 -5.23 -9.44 12.29
CA THR A 3 -4.95 -8.70 11.07
C THR A 3 -5.72 -7.38 11.10
N LEU A 4 -5.03 -6.25 10.94
CA LEU A 4 -5.67 -4.94 10.83
C LEU A 4 -6.36 -4.81 9.47
N SER A 5 -7.41 -3.99 9.40
CA SER A 5 -7.97 -3.58 8.10
C SER A 5 -6.94 -2.74 7.31
N GLU A 6 -7.09 -2.64 5.99
CA GLU A 6 -6.23 -1.79 5.15
C GLU A 6 -6.18 -0.35 5.68
N PHE A 7 -7.36 0.22 5.99
CA PHE A 7 -7.45 1.57 6.56
C PHE A 7 -6.66 1.72 7.85
N ALA A 8 -6.80 0.77 8.79
CA ALA A 8 -6.09 0.79 10.07
C ALA A 8 -4.58 0.58 9.88
N SER A 9 -4.19 -0.28 8.94
CA SER A 9 -2.78 -0.55 8.58
C SER A 9 -2.12 0.69 8.00
N LYS A 10 -2.75 1.33 7.01
CA LYS A 10 -2.23 2.56 6.41
C LYS A 10 -2.18 3.72 7.40
N LYS A 11 -3.20 3.86 8.26
CA LYS A 11 -3.20 4.88 9.31
C LYS A 11 -2.01 4.70 10.26
N LEU A 12 -1.74 3.49 10.72
CA LEU A 12 -0.60 3.18 11.58
C LEU A 12 0.73 3.53 10.88
N LEU A 13 0.89 3.14 9.63
CA LEU A 13 2.08 3.45 8.84
C LEU A 13 2.26 4.96 8.64
N HIS A 14 1.17 5.68 8.41
CA HIS A 14 1.19 7.14 8.27
C HIS A 14 1.64 7.85 9.55
N GLU A 15 1.21 7.38 10.72
CA GLU A 15 1.66 7.88 12.03
C GLU A 15 3.18 7.72 12.23
N HIS A 16 3.80 6.78 11.52
CA HIS A 16 5.26 6.57 11.49
C HIS A 16 5.96 7.24 10.29
N GLY A 17 5.24 8.02 9.46
CA GLY A 17 5.85 8.82 8.39
C GLY A 17 5.74 8.25 6.98
N VAL A 18 5.09 7.11 6.77
CA VAL A 18 4.82 6.57 5.43
C VAL A 18 3.79 7.43 4.73
N SER A 19 4.07 7.85 3.50
CA SER A 19 3.08 8.51 2.65
C SER A 19 2.06 7.50 2.15
N ILE A 20 0.79 7.77 2.39
CA ILE A 20 -0.34 6.92 1.99
C ILE A 20 -1.29 7.68 1.08
N THR A 21 -2.23 6.99 0.45
CA THR A 21 -3.38 7.59 -0.25
C THR A 21 -4.25 8.40 0.69
N LYS A 22 -4.81 9.52 0.21
CA LYS A 22 -5.94 10.16 0.91
C LYS A 22 -7.16 9.26 0.76
N GLU A 23 -7.87 9.03 1.86
CA GLU A 23 -8.96 8.06 1.88
C GLU A 23 -9.96 8.31 2.99
N PHE A 24 -11.16 7.76 2.81
CA PHE A 24 -12.25 7.80 3.77
C PHE A 24 -12.88 6.41 3.92
N LEU A 25 -13.15 6.02 5.15
CA LEU A 25 -13.95 4.84 5.45
C LEU A 25 -15.42 5.25 5.55
N VAL A 26 -16.29 4.60 4.78
CA VAL A 26 -17.71 4.95 4.62
C VAL A 26 -18.59 3.70 4.70
N GLN A 27 -19.90 3.89 4.94
CA GLN A 27 -20.82 2.79 5.17
C GLN A 27 -21.90 2.64 4.08
N ASN A 28 -22.03 3.61 3.20
CA ASN A 28 -23.06 3.62 2.15
C ASN A 28 -22.66 4.50 0.96
N ALA A 29 -23.45 4.43 -0.11
CA ALA A 29 -23.20 5.17 -1.34
C ALA A 29 -23.23 6.70 -1.15
N ASP A 30 -24.14 7.23 -0.32
CA ASP A 30 -24.22 8.68 -0.07
C ASP A 30 -22.96 9.23 0.59
N GLU A 31 -22.40 8.50 1.56
CA GLU A 31 -21.13 8.84 2.20
C GLU A 31 -19.95 8.69 1.23
N ALA A 32 -19.99 7.65 0.38
CA ALA A 32 -18.98 7.42 -0.64
C ALA A 32 -18.89 8.56 -1.65
N ILE A 33 -20.03 9.05 -2.12
CA ILE A 33 -20.10 10.19 -3.05
C ILE A 33 -19.53 11.45 -2.41
N LYS A 34 -19.88 11.78 -1.17
CA LYS A 34 -19.32 12.94 -0.43
C LYS A 34 -17.79 12.81 -0.24
N ALA A 35 -17.32 11.61 0.08
CA ALA A 35 -15.88 11.33 0.18
C ALA A 35 -15.18 11.55 -1.16
N ALA A 36 -15.72 11.02 -2.24
CA ALA A 36 -15.18 11.18 -3.58
C ALA A 36 -15.17 12.64 -4.07
N GLU A 37 -16.21 13.41 -3.79
CA GLU A 37 -16.23 14.85 -4.06
C GLU A 37 -15.12 15.62 -3.33
N SER A 38 -14.82 15.21 -2.09
CA SER A 38 -13.73 15.80 -1.32
C SER A 38 -12.34 15.41 -1.84
N LEU A 39 -12.17 14.18 -2.35
CA LEU A 39 -10.91 13.67 -2.91
C LEU A 39 -10.65 14.22 -4.32
N GLY A 40 -11.70 14.38 -5.10
CA GLY A 40 -11.64 14.62 -6.54
C GLY A 40 -11.55 13.31 -7.33
N TYR A 41 -12.32 13.22 -8.41
CA TYR A 41 -12.30 12.07 -9.32
C TYR A 41 -11.04 12.07 -10.21
N PRO A 42 -10.54 10.89 -10.65
CA PRO A 42 -11.06 9.56 -10.39
C PRO A 42 -10.72 9.04 -8.98
N VAL A 43 -11.58 8.16 -8.47
CA VAL A 43 -11.40 7.50 -7.17
C VAL A 43 -11.38 5.97 -7.31
N VAL A 44 -10.96 5.32 -6.23
CA VAL A 44 -11.01 3.86 -6.04
C VAL A 44 -11.99 3.55 -4.92
N ALA A 45 -12.82 2.53 -5.11
CA ALA A 45 -13.66 1.96 -4.05
C ALA A 45 -13.22 0.53 -3.74
N LYS A 46 -13.04 0.23 -2.47
CA LYS A 46 -12.64 -1.11 -1.99
C LYS A 46 -13.57 -1.56 -0.86
N LEU A 47 -13.88 -2.86 -0.83
CA LEU A 47 -14.43 -3.47 0.38
C LEU A 47 -13.45 -3.30 1.54
N SER A 48 -13.95 -2.93 2.71
CA SER A 48 -13.17 -2.78 3.94
C SER A 48 -13.72 -3.66 5.06
N GLY A 49 -12.84 -4.20 5.87
CA GLY A 49 -13.18 -5.00 7.04
C GLY A 49 -12.02 -5.91 7.46
N ALA A 50 -11.85 -6.13 8.75
CA ALA A 50 -10.78 -6.98 9.29
C ALA A 50 -10.85 -8.46 8.84
N LYS A 51 -12.02 -8.91 8.36
CA LYS A 51 -12.22 -10.27 7.84
C LYS A 51 -12.03 -10.39 6.33
N ILE A 52 -11.89 -9.26 5.63
CA ILE A 52 -11.77 -9.23 4.17
C ILE A 52 -10.27 -9.13 3.84
N GLN A 53 -9.64 -10.29 3.76
CA GLN A 53 -8.28 -10.46 3.24
C GLN A 53 -8.38 -10.85 1.76
N HIS A 54 -7.37 -10.53 0.94
CA HIS A 54 -7.34 -10.85 -0.49
C HIS A 54 -8.50 -10.25 -1.31
N LYS A 55 -8.76 -8.95 -1.11
CA LYS A 55 -9.84 -8.20 -1.79
C LYS A 55 -9.81 -8.35 -3.30
N THR A 56 -8.63 -8.42 -3.90
CA THR A 56 -8.45 -8.56 -5.34
C THR A 56 -8.98 -9.92 -5.84
N GLU A 57 -8.74 -10.99 -5.09
CA GLU A 57 -9.24 -12.33 -5.42
C GLU A 57 -10.77 -12.41 -5.29
N LEU A 58 -11.34 -11.63 -4.36
CA LEU A 58 -12.79 -11.52 -4.16
C LEU A 58 -13.48 -10.53 -5.12
N ASN A 59 -12.74 -9.94 -6.07
CA ASN A 59 -13.27 -8.83 -6.88
C ASN A 59 -13.77 -7.64 -6.04
N GLY A 60 -13.19 -7.44 -4.86
CA GLY A 60 -13.58 -6.40 -3.89
C GLY A 60 -12.99 -5.02 -4.14
N VAL A 61 -12.46 -4.73 -5.34
CA VAL A 61 -11.84 -3.45 -5.71
C VAL A 61 -12.44 -2.93 -7.02
N ARG A 62 -12.78 -1.65 -7.06
CA ARG A 62 -13.20 -0.93 -8.27
C ARG A 62 -12.28 0.26 -8.47
N LEU A 63 -11.60 0.27 -9.60
CA LEU A 63 -10.61 1.29 -9.96
C LEU A 63 -11.20 2.28 -10.98
N ASN A 64 -10.60 3.47 -11.02
CA ASN A 64 -10.82 4.44 -12.08
C ASN A 64 -12.26 4.92 -12.21
N LEU A 65 -12.94 5.12 -11.09
CA LEU A 65 -14.31 5.65 -11.04
C LEU A 65 -14.27 7.14 -11.29
N GLN A 66 -14.92 7.59 -12.37
CA GLN A 66 -14.78 8.94 -12.92
C GLN A 66 -15.80 9.94 -12.39
N ASN A 67 -16.92 9.46 -11.85
CA ASN A 67 -18.05 10.27 -11.42
C ASN A 67 -18.90 9.55 -10.37
N SER A 68 -19.92 10.26 -9.85
CA SER A 68 -20.82 9.73 -8.81
C SER A 68 -21.67 8.56 -9.27
N GLU A 69 -22.10 8.54 -10.53
CA GLU A 69 -22.92 7.46 -11.07
C GLU A 69 -22.14 6.14 -11.13
N GLU A 70 -20.89 6.19 -11.61
CA GLU A 70 -20.00 5.02 -11.64
C GLU A 70 -19.68 4.54 -10.21
N LEU A 71 -19.47 5.47 -9.28
CA LEU A 71 -19.21 5.13 -7.88
C LEU A 71 -20.42 4.46 -7.23
N GLU A 72 -21.63 4.98 -7.45
CA GLU A 72 -22.85 4.40 -6.90
C GLU A 72 -23.08 2.96 -7.40
N VAL A 73 -22.86 2.71 -8.69
CA VAL A 73 -22.93 1.36 -9.27
C VAL A 73 -21.86 0.46 -8.62
N ALA A 74 -20.62 0.96 -8.49
CA ALA A 74 -19.52 0.23 -7.88
C ALA A 74 -19.82 -0.17 -6.42
N ILE A 75 -20.40 0.74 -5.62
CA ILE A 75 -20.77 0.44 -4.23
C ILE A 75 -21.83 -0.66 -4.18
N ARG A 76 -22.88 -0.61 -5.01
CA ARG A 76 -23.91 -1.66 -5.07
C ARG A 76 -23.31 -3.03 -5.42
N GLU A 77 -22.42 -3.07 -6.41
CA GLU A 77 -21.72 -4.33 -6.77
C GLU A 77 -20.85 -4.85 -5.62
N LEU A 78 -20.20 -3.97 -4.87
CA LEU A 78 -19.40 -4.34 -3.71
C LEU A 78 -20.28 -4.82 -2.53
N GLU A 79 -21.48 -4.25 -2.36
CA GLU A 79 -22.47 -4.71 -1.37
C GLU A 79 -22.89 -6.16 -1.63
N ASP A 80 -23.08 -6.54 -2.89
CA ASP A 80 -23.45 -7.91 -3.28
C ASP A 80 -22.36 -8.95 -2.98
N ILE A 81 -21.08 -8.52 -2.97
CA ILE A 81 -19.93 -9.40 -2.68
C ILE A 81 -19.72 -9.56 -1.17
N GLY A 82 -19.97 -8.50 -0.41
CA GLY A 82 -19.76 -8.49 1.04
C GLY A 82 -20.94 -9.10 1.80
N ALA A 83 -20.67 -9.99 2.75
CA ALA A 83 -21.68 -10.47 3.68
C ALA A 83 -21.74 -9.55 4.90
N ASP A 84 -22.94 -9.12 5.30
CA ASP A 84 -23.31 -8.44 6.56
C ASP A 84 -22.35 -7.38 7.14
N LYS A 85 -22.65 -6.11 6.98
CA LYS A 85 -21.93 -4.89 7.40
C LYS A 85 -20.71 -4.55 6.53
N ASN A 86 -21.00 -4.10 5.33
CA ASN A 86 -19.99 -3.59 4.43
C ASN A 86 -19.54 -2.18 4.88
N GLU A 87 -18.25 -2.06 5.14
CA GLU A 87 -17.56 -0.78 5.12
C GLU A 87 -16.82 -0.69 3.78
N PHE A 88 -16.78 0.51 3.21
CA PHE A 88 -16.06 0.77 1.96
C PHE A 88 -14.95 1.76 2.22
N LEU A 89 -13.81 1.52 1.60
CA LEU A 89 -12.70 2.45 1.59
C LEU A 89 -12.69 3.19 0.25
N ILE A 90 -12.92 4.48 0.29
CA ILE A 90 -12.85 5.36 -0.88
C ILE A 90 -11.55 6.11 -0.84
N SER A 91 -10.72 5.95 -1.84
CA SER A 91 -9.40 6.58 -1.93
C SER A 91 -9.18 7.30 -3.24
N GLU A 92 -8.27 8.29 -3.24
CA GLU A 92 -7.79 8.90 -4.47
C GLU A 92 -7.13 7.84 -5.37
N GLN A 93 -7.27 7.99 -6.68
CA GLN A 93 -6.59 7.15 -7.67
C GLN A 93 -5.17 7.65 -7.89
N ILE A 94 -4.19 6.92 -7.39
CA ILE A 94 -2.78 7.27 -7.60
C ILE A 94 -2.39 6.97 -9.04
N GLN A 95 -1.80 7.96 -9.72
CA GLN A 95 -1.27 7.81 -11.06
C GLN A 95 0.22 7.54 -11.00
N GLY A 96 0.65 6.41 -11.56
CA GLY A 96 2.05 6.01 -11.67
C GLY A 96 2.19 4.70 -12.42
N LYS A 97 3.33 4.51 -13.07
CA LYS A 97 3.63 3.32 -13.91
C LYS A 97 4.63 2.38 -13.26
N ARG A 98 5.18 2.79 -12.13
CA ARG A 98 6.20 2.04 -11.40
C ARG A 98 5.64 1.65 -10.04
N GLU A 99 5.64 0.35 -9.81
CA GLU A 99 5.14 -0.26 -8.59
C GLU A 99 6.27 -1.00 -7.89
N PHE A 100 6.37 -0.80 -6.59
CA PHE A 100 7.28 -1.51 -5.72
C PHE A 100 6.51 -2.16 -4.58
N ILE A 101 7.19 -3.06 -3.89
CA ILE A 101 6.69 -3.66 -2.65
C ILE A 101 7.70 -3.42 -1.54
N ALA A 102 7.22 -3.27 -0.33
CA ALA A 102 8.04 -3.25 0.86
C ALA A 102 7.37 -4.02 1.99
N GLY A 103 8.15 -4.64 2.83
CA GLY A 103 7.61 -5.40 3.95
C GLY A 103 8.56 -5.44 5.12
N TYR A 104 7.99 -5.67 6.30
CA TYR A 104 8.71 -5.97 7.53
C TYR A 104 8.15 -7.26 8.10
N HIS A 105 9.00 -8.15 8.59
CA HIS A 105 8.55 -9.33 9.30
C HIS A 105 9.59 -9.77 10.34
N ILE A 106 9.13 -10.54 11.30
CA ILE A 106 10.01 -11.19 12.28
C ILE A 106 10.36 -12.57 11.74
N ASP A 107 11.61 -12.75 11.33
CA ASP A 107 12.15 -14.05 10.92
C ASP A 107 12.59 -14.84 12.15
N ASP A 108 12.31 -16.15 12.16
CA ASP A 108 12.60 -17.02 13.31
C ASP A 108 14.10 -17.18 13.62
N VAL A 109 14.97 -16.95 12.62
CA VAL A 109 16.41 -17.11 12.73
C VAL A 109 17.13 -15.76 12.84
N PHE A 110 16.72 -14.81 12.00
CA PHE A 110 17.40 -13.52 11.85
C PHE A 110 16.76 -12.39 12.65
N GLY A 111 15.56 -12.60 13.21
CA GLY A 111 14.80 -11.54 13.87
C GLY A 111 14.16 -10.58 12.87
N PRO A 112 14.08 -9.27 13.17
CA PRO A 112 13.41 -8.32 12.30
C PRO A 112 14.12 -8.17 10.96
N VAL A 113 13.35 -8.27 9.87
CA VAL A 113 13.83 -8.17 8.47
C VAL A 113 12.97 -7.20 7.72
N LEU A 114 13.59 -6.32 6.96
CA LEU A 114 12.95 -5.43 5.99
C LEU A 114 13.16 -5.98 4.58
N MET A 115 12.10 -5.96 3.76
CA MET A 115 12.10 -6.36 2.36
C MET A 115 11.77 -5.14 1.49
N PHE A 116 12.41 -5.05 0.32
CA PHE A 116 12.05 -4.13 -0.75
C PHE A 116 12.26 -4.79 -2.10
N GLY A 117 11.36 -4.54 -3.05
CA GLY A 117 11.49 -5.11 -4.38
C GLY A 117 10.53 -4.52 -5.40
N LEU A 118 10.61 -5.10 -6.62
CA LEU A 118 9.72 -4.78 -7.72
C LEU A 118 8.30 -5.26 -7.40
N GLY A 119 7.31 -4.38 -7.60
CA GLY A 119 5.89 -4.66 -7.45
C GLY A 119 5.20 -5.03 -8.76
N GLY A 120 3.87 -5.11 -8.69
CA GLY A 120 3.02 -5.41 -9.83
C GLY A 120 3.02 -6.88 -10.23
N ILE A 121 2.45 -7.18 -11.40
CA ILE A 121 2.25 -8.55 -11.91
C ILE A 121 3.55 -9.36 -12.12
N PHE A 122 4.69 -8.69 -12.15
CA PHE A 122 6.00 -9.33 -12.33
C PHE A 122 6.67 -9.77 -11.03
N THR A 123 6.14 -9.40 -9.88
CA THR A 123 6.72 -9.70 -8.56
C THR A 123 6.93 -11.19 -8.38
N GLU A 124 5.91 -11.99 -8.65
CA GLU A 124 5.93 -13.46 -8.49
C GLU A 124 6.86 -14.16 -9.48
N ILE A 125 6.98 -13.59 -10.70
CA ILE A 125 7.76 -14.21 -11.78
C ILE A 125 9.25 -13.88 -11.64
N LEU A 126 9.59 -12.64 -11.32
CA LEU A 126 10.97 -12.17 -11.32
C LEU A 126 11.67 -12.34 -9.97
N SER A 127 10.89 -12.39 -8.88
CA SER A 127 11.42 -12.47 -7.50
C SER A 127 12.55 -11.46 -7.27
N ASP A 128 12.34 -10.23 -7.77
CA ASP A 128 13.33 -9.15 -7.68
C ASP A 128 13.14 -8.39 -6.37
N VAL A 129 13.60 -9.03 -5.30
CA VAL A 129 13.48 -8.53 -3.92
C VAL A 129 14.81 -8.62 -3.19
N ASN A 130 15.07 -7.67 -2.33
CA ASN A 130 16.22 -7.62 -1.46
C ASN A 130 15.77 -7.52 0.00
N PHE A 131 16.65 -7.94 0.91
CA PHE A 131 16.38 -7.95 2.34
C PHE A 131 17.48 -7.26 3.12
N ARG A 132 17.11 -6.65 4.25
CA ARG A 132 18.05 -6.11 5.24
C ARG A 132 17.60 -6.49 6.64
N LEU A 133 18.56 -6.79 7.50
CA LEU A 133 18.30 -6.94 8.92
C LEU A 133 17.98 -5.58 9.54
N VAL A 134 17.08 -5.55 10.48
CA VAL A 134 16.65 -4.34 11.17
C VAL A 134 17.15 -4.38 12.62
N PRO A 135 17.68 -3.29 13.19
CA PRO A 135 17.75 -1.94 12.60
C PRO A 135 18.86 -1.81 11.54
N CYS A 136 18.62 -0.97 10.55
CA CYS A 136 19.56 -0.68 9.47
C CYS A 136 19.72 0.83 9.27
N GLU A 137 20.84 1.25 8.67
CA GLU A 137 21.13 2.65 8.40
C GLU A 137 20.61 3.07 7.01
N ARG A 138 20.50 4.39 6.79
CA ARG A 138 20.10 4.94 5.48
C ARG A 138 20.92 4.38 4.32
N ARG A 139 22.24 4.24 4.51
CA ARG A 139 23.15 3.72 3.49
C ARG A 139 22.84 2.26 3.11
N ASP A 140 22.41 1.46 4.08
CA ASP A 140 22.03 0.06 3.82
C ASP A 140 20.77 0.01 2.94
N LEU A 141 19.84 0.93 3.16
CA LEU A 141 18.62 1.04 2.36
C LEU A 141 18.88 1.63 0.96
N GLU A 142 19.77 2.61 0.85
CA GLU A 142 20.21 3.10 -0.47
C GLU A 142 20.83 1.96 -1.30
N ASN A 143 21.70 1.15 -0.70
CA ASN A 143 22.28 -0.02 -1.35
C ASN A 143 21.19 -1.03 -1.72
N MET A 144 20.27 -1.35 -0.80
CA MET A 144 19.16 -2.27 -1.01
C MET A 144 18.30 -1.88 -2.21
N ILE A 145 17.97 -0.59 -2.33
CA ILE A 145 17.19 -0.04 -3.45
C ILE A 145 17.96 -0.18 -4.78
N ASN A 146 19.27 0.14 -4.78
CA ASN A 146 20.09 0.08 -5.98
C ASN A 146 20.45 -1.34 -6.43
N GLU A 147 20.39 -2.33 -5.54
CA GLU A 147 20.67 -3.75 -5.82
C GLU A 147 19.52 -4.51 -6.49
N ILE A 148 18.32 -3.93 -6.63
CA ILE A 148 17.25 -4.60 -7.39
C ILE A 148 17.69 -4.78 -8.85
N LYS A 149 17.35 -5.90 -9.46
CA LYS A 149 17.69 -6.19 -10.87
C LYS A 149 17.04 -5.18 -11.81
N ALA A 150 15.83 -4.73 -11.47
CA ALA A 150 15.08 -3.72 -12.19
C ALA A 150 15.50 -2.27 -11.86
N ASN A 151 16.74 -2.03 -11.45
CA ASN A 151 17.23 -0.71 -11.00
C ASN A 151 17.12 0.39 -12.07
N SER A 152 17.05 0.03 -13.35
CA SER A 152 16.76 0.98 -14.45
C SER A 152 15.41 1.69 -14.30
N LEU A 153 14.47 1.12 -13.54
CA LEU A 153 13.19 1.74 -13.22
C LEU A 153 13.32 2.89 -12.19
N LEU A 154 14.46 3.00 -11.50
CA LEU A 154 14.72 4.12 -10.59
C LEU A 154 14.98 5.44 -11.35
N GLY A 155 15.50 5.35 -12.58
CA GLY A 155 15.69 6.47 -13.49
C GLY A 155 14.41 6.90 -14.21
N PRO A 156 14.52 7.83 -15.18
CA PRO A 156 13.37 8.25 -15.99
C PRO A 156 12.77 7.07 -16.77
N PHE A 157 11.44 6.91 -16.70
CA PHE A 157 10.76 5.80 -17.33
C PHE A 157 9.40 6.21 -17.93
N ARG A 158 9.19 5.92 -19.22
CA ARG A 158 7.92 6.13 -19.95
C ARG A 158 7.25 7.48 -19.72
N GLY A 159 8.04 8.57 -19.66
CA GLY A 159 7.56 9.94 -19.48
C GLY A 159 7.44 10.37 -18.00
N GLU A 160 7.74 9.50 -17.07
CA GLU A 160 7.91 9.87 -15.65
C GLU A 160 9.39 10.21 -15.38
N GLY A 161 9.63 11.15 -14.46
CA GLY A 161 10.99 11.53 -14.03
C GLY A 161 11.66 10.43 -13.19
N GLU A 162 12.88 10.64 -12.77
CA GLU A 162 13.58 9.75 -11.83
C GLU A 162 12.87 9.67 -10.48
N ILE A 163 13.05 8.57 -9.80
CA ILE A 163 12.50 8.37 -8.45
C ILE A 163 13.40 9.08 -7.44
N SER A 164 12.80 9.75 -6.46
CA SER A 164 13.54 10.28 -5.34
C SER A 164 13.97 9.15 -4.39
N ILE A 165 15.21 8.73 -4.50
CA ILE A 165 15.80 7.69 -3.63
C ILE A 165 15.68 8.08 -2.16
N ASN A 166 15.86 9.35 -1.82
CA ASN A 166 15.69 9.82 -0.45
C ASN A 166 14.29 9.55 0.11
N HIS A 167 13.23 9.79 -0.67
CA HIS A 167 11.87 9.50 -0.22
C HIS A 167 11.59 8.00 -0.13
N LEU A 168 12.18 7.17 -1.01
CA LEU A 168 12.10 5.70 -0.86
C LEU A 168 12.78 5.24 0.42
N VAL A 169 13.98 5.74 0.70
CA VAL A 169 14.71 5.44 1.93
C VAL A 169 13.91 5.88 3.16
N ASP A 170 13.34 7.09 3.14
CA ASP A 170 12.48 7.58 4.23
C ASP A 170 11.28 6.65 4.46
N ALA A 171 10.61 6.21 3.40
CA ALA A 171 9.48 5.28 3.50
C ALA A 171 9.91 3.93 4.11
N LEU A 172 11.05 3.36 3.68
CA LEU A 172 11.57 2.10 4.21
C LEU A 172 12.00 2.22 5.67
N LEU A 173 12.63 3.33 6.07
CA LEU A 173 12.95 3.62 7.47
C LEU A 173 11.67 3.68 8.31
N SER A 174 10.65 4.40 7.83
CA SER A 174 9.37 4.53 8.52
C SER A 174 8.66 3.18 8.71
N ILE A 175 8.71 2.28 7.72
CA ILE A 175 8.19 0.91 7.85
C ILE A 175 8.97 0.12 8.91
N SER A 176 10.30 0.22 8.87
CA SER A 176 11.19 -0.42 9.85
C SER A 176 10.94 0.08 11.27
N GLU A 177 10.85 1.39 11.46
CA GLU A 177 10.58 2.04 12.75
C GLU A 177 9.17 1.67 13.27
N CYS A 178 8.17 1.59 12.40
CA CYS A 178 6.84 1.13 12.76
C CYS A 178 6.87 -0.28 13.35
N GLY A 179 7.57 -1.21 12.71
CA GLY A 179 7.73 -2.57 13.19
C GLY A 179 8.48 -2.64 14.52
N LEU A 180 9.58 -1.90 14.67
CA LEU A 180 10.39 -1.89 15.91
C LEU A 180 9.68 -1.22 17.09
N ALA A 181 8.92 -0.14 16.84
CA ALA A 181 8.21 0.59 17.88
C ALA A 181 6.98 -0.16 18.41
N ASN A 182 6.49 -1.16 17.69
CA ASN A 182 5.31 -1.95 18.03
C ASN A 182 5.67 -3.44 18.14
N PRO A 183 6.14 -3.92 19.31
CA PRO A 183 6.64 -5.29 19.47
C PRO A 183 5.59 -6.40 19.25
N ASP A 184 4.32 -6.06 19.20
CA ASP A 184 3.21 -6.95 18.86
C ASP A 184 3.03 -7.14 17.35
N ILE A 185 3.71 -6.34 16.51
CA ILE A 185 3.69 -6.50 15.05
C ILE A 185 4.56 -7.69 14.65
N ILE A 186 3.95 -8.63 13.93
CA ILE A 186 4.62 -9.79 13.35
C ILE A 186 5.07 -9.49 11.92
N SER A 187 4.22 -8.82 11.15
CA SER A 187 4.52 -8.44 9.78
C SER A 187 3.81 -7.18 9.35
N ILE A 188 4.44 -6.48 8.42
CA ILE A 188 3.89 -5.38 7.64
C ILE A 188 4.11 -5.73 6.17
N ASP A 189 3.07 -5.68 5.36
CA ASP A 189 3.15 -5.78 3.90
C ASP A 189 2.58 -4.50 3.28
N VAL A 190 3.35 -3.87 2.42
CA VAL A 190 2.97 -2.66 1.67
C VAL A 190 3.06 -2.99 0.18
N ASN A 191 1.91 -3.24 -0.43
CA ASN A 191 1.83 -3.73 -1.79
C ASN A 191 0.51 -3.31 -2.48
N PRO A 192 0.57 -2.37 -3.46
CA PRO A 192 1.77 -1.75 -4.01
C PRO A 192 2.17 -0.43 -3.33
N ILE A 193 3.42 -0.07 -3.51
CA ILE A 193 3.93 1.31 -3.43
C ILE A 193 3.98 1.86 -4.85
N ILE A 194 3.17 2.86 -5.16
CA ILE A 194 3.17 3.49 -6.49
C ILE A 194 4.02 4.76 -6.46
N ILE A 195 4.85 4.93 -7.48
CA ILE A 195 5.62 6.17 -7.64
C ILE A 195 4.77 7.20 -8.36
N SER A 196 4.44 8.28 -7.68
CA SER A 196 3.72 9.41 -8.23
C SER A 196 4.50 10.71 -7.97
N ASN A 197 4.73 11.50 -9.01
CA ASN A 197 5.54 12.71 -8.92
C ASN A 197 6.90 12.47 -8.24
N SER A 198 7.60 11.41 -8.65
CA SER A 198 8.91 10.97 -8.13
C SER A 198 8.91 10.49 -6.66
N LYS A 199 7.75 10.38 -6.00
CA LYS A 199 7.64 10.00 -4.58
C LYS A 199 6.86 8.68 -4.42
N PRO A 200 7.25 7.84 -3.45
CA PRO A 200 6.51 6.63 -3.12
C PRO A 200 5.23 6.97 -2.35
N ILE A 201 4.14 6.31 -2.71
CA ILE A 201 2.86 6.36 -2.01
C ILE A 201 2.38 4.93 -1.79
N ALA A 202 2.16 4.54 -0.55
CA ALA A 202 1.57 3.26 -0.20
C ALA A 202 0.07 3.26 -0.54
N VAL A 203 -0.32 2.39 -1.46
CA VAL A 203 -1.71 2.30 -1.96
C VAL A 203 -2.49 1.23 -1.25
N ASP A 204 -1.83 0.18 -0.84
CA ASP A 204 -2.40 -0.87 0.02
C ASP A 204 -1.38 -1.29 1.08
N ALA A 205 -1.87 -1.67 2.25
CA ALA A 205 -1.04 -2.17 3.33
C ALA A 205 -1.80 -3.13 4.24
N LEU A 206 -1.08 -4.11 4.76
CA LEU A 206 -1.56 -5.08 5.71
C LEU A 206 -0.60 -5.20 6.89
N VAL A 207 -1.11 -5.04 8.10
CA VAL A 207 -0.35 -5.23 9.34
C VAL A 207 -0.94 -6.39 10.12
N MET A 208 -0.07 -7.33 10.51
CA MET A 208 -0.42 -8.47 11.36
C MET A 208 0.23 -8.33 12.73
N LYS A 209 -0.55 -8.59 13.77
CA LYS A 209 -0.15 -8.52 15.18
C LYS A 209 -0.38 -9.85 15.90
N LEU A 210 0.36 -10.06 16.99
CA LEU A 210 0.16 -11.17 17.92
C LEU A 210 -1.25 -11.20 18.51
#